data_a5266c1e9c230cd7b82e7f808adc425a
#
_entry.id   a5266c1e9c230cd7b82e7f808adc425a
#
_cell.length_a   1.000
_cell.length_b   1.000
_cell.length_c   1.000
_cell.angle_alpha   90.00
_cell.angle_beta   90.00
_cell.angle_gamma   90.00
#
_symmetry.space_group_name_H-M   'P 1'
#
loop_
_entity.id
_entity.type
_entity.pdbx_description
1 polymer ?
#
loop_
_entity_poly.entity_id
_entity_poly.type
_entity_poly.pdbx_seq_one_letter_code
_entity_poly.pdbx_strand_id
1 'polypeptide(L)'
;MDYPLFGGLPEGRICIYSGLQHSGKTTAACCELAAYQRKYPNKTCVFVDAEHSLDLKHQARMNGIDLSKMYYVNVPSNMSGEQVCDLIVELEKSDDIGLIVLDSLPALLPQQVLENDLTKDNGMRGTMAKKLYPFLSEMQGLLAEKNNILICINQVRDDGKTFTGIQKWKEPCGGAPQFLSSVSIRFGTRKFTLGDNMDACGATNGEGADGFRLQFKVIKNKTAPCNRGGGFITYRYETGLDWVNDLLEIALGFDFIKRINNVTYSLINLETGEVYLDEEGKELTGKKATLLEYIKTNIKFQNEYLAMLNRFISASDESYGSLLDARASAEIDAQEAAIAESTVYNN
;
A
#
# COMPACT_ATOMS: atom_id res chain seq x y z
N MET A 1 -4.50 2.53 2.81
CA MET A 1 -3.90 1.38 3.53
C MET A 1 -4.19 1.36 5.03
N ASP A 2 -4.77 2.41 5.57
CA ASP A 2 -4.91 2.59 7.03
C ASP A 2 -5.71 1.49 7.71
N TYR A 3 -6.84 1.06 7.12
CA TYR A 3 -7.67 0.03 7.72
C TYR A 3 -6.94 -1.31 7.95
N PRO A 4 -6.31 -1.95 6.95
CA PRO A 4 -5.59 -3.21 7.18
C PRO A 4 -4.37 -3.09 8.07
N LEU A 5 -3.86 -1.87 8.28
CA LEU A 5 -2.68 -1.59 9.10
C LEU A 5 -3.03 -0.95 10.46
N PHE A 6 -4.32 -0.84 10.79
CA PHE A 6 -4.79 -0.25 12.06
C PHE A 6 -4.33 1.19 12.30
N GLY A 7 -4.36 2.02 11.25
CA GLY A 7 -4.01 3.44 11.33
C GLY A 7 -2.82 3.84 10.47
N GLY A 8 -2.35 2.95 9.58
CA GLY A 8 -1.30 3.24 8.62
C GLY A 8 0.03 2.54 8.90
N LEU A 9 1.09 2.98 8.25
CA LEU A 9 2.43 2.42 8.46
C LEU A 9 2.93 2.76 9.88
N PRO A 10 3.43 1.77 10.62
CA PRO A 10 3.94 2.01 11.97
C PRO A 10 5.26 2.78 11.92
N GLU A 11 5.35 3.81 12.76
CA GLU A 11 6.58 4.58 12.96
C GLU A 11 7.65 3.74 13.67
N GLY A 12 8.91 4.10 13.46
CA GLY A 12 10.05 3.37 14.02
C GLY A 12 10.30 2.01 13.39
N ARG A 13 9.85 1.76 12.14
CA ARG A 13 9.81 0.40 11.58
C ARG A 13 10.24 0.33 10.12
N ILE A 14 10.68 -0.89 9.76
CA ILE A 14 10.96 -1.28 8.37
C ILE A 14 9.69 -1.88 7.77
N CYS A 15 9.29 -1.36 6.60
CA CYS A 15 8.17 -1.81 5.80
C CYS A 15 8.67 -2.34 4.46
N ILE A 16 8.23 -3.54 4.05
CA ILE A 16 8.59 -4.12 2.75
C ILE A 16 7.38 -4.08 1.82
N TYR A 17 7.56 -3.47 0.66
CA TYR A 17 6.59 -3.47 -0.44
C TYR A 17 7.04 -4.45 -1.51
N SER A 18 6.38 -5.60 -1.62
CA SER A 18 6.72 -6.63 -2.58
C SER A 18 5.64 -6.81 -3.64
N GLY A 19 6.00 -7.30 -4.82
CA GLY A 19 5.06 -7.55 -5.91
C GLY A 19 5.76 -7.72 -7.25
N LEU A 20 4.99 -8.14 -8.25
CA LEU A 20 5.47 -8.25 -9.63
C LEU A 20 5.88 -6.89 -10.19
N GLN A 21 6.61 -6.91 -11.30
CA GLN A 21 6.88 -5.69 -12.07
C GLN A 21 5.55 -5.01 -12.45
N HIS A 22 5.53 -3.68 -12.46
CA HIS A 22 4.33 -2.88 -12.75
C HIS A 22 3.13 -3.09 -11.80
N SER A 23 3.32 -3.67 -10.62
CA SER A 23 2.24 -3.84 -9.62
C SER A 23 1.94 -2.55 -8.82
N GLY A 24 2.63 -1.44 -9.08
CA GLY A 24 2.37 -0.13 -8.45
C GLY A 24 3.04 0.08 -7.08
N LYS A 25 4.07 -0.69 -6.74
CA LYS A 25 4.83 -0.55 -5.48
C LYS A 25 5.40 0.87 -5.31
N THR A 26 6.11 1.36 -6.33
CA THR A 26 6.67 2.72 -6.37
C THR A 26 5.59 3.77 -6.24
N THR A 27 4.47 3.63 -6.95
CA THR A 27 3.31 4.54 -6.85
C THR A 27 2.77 4.56 -5.40
N ALA A 28 2.58 3.40 -4.78
CA ALA A 28 2.14 3.32 -3.40
C ALA A 28 3.14 3.97 -2.43
N ALA A 29 4.45 3.74 -2.60
CA ALA A 29 5.48 4.39 -1.80
C ALA A 29 5.48 5.92 -1.96
N CYS A 30 5.25 6.44 -3.17
CA CYS A 30 5.08 7.87 -3.42
C CYS A 30 3.82 8.45 -2.76
N CYS A 31 2.71 7.71 -2.73
CA CYS A 31 1.51 8.10 -1.99
C CYS A 31 1.78 8.22 -0.49
N GLU A 32 2.48 7.24 0.09
CA GLU A 32 2.87 7.26 1.51
C GLU A 32 3.84 8.40 1.83
N LEU A 33 4.81 8.66 0.95
CA LEU A 33 5.74 9.78 1.09
C LEU A 33 4.96 11.11 1.15
N ALA A 34 4.04 11.35 0.23
CA ALA A 34 3.21 12.54 0.23
C ALA A 34 2.30 12.65 1.47
N ALA A 35 1.75 11.51 1.94
CA ALA A 35 0.97 11.46 3.17
C ALA A 35 1.83 11.77 4.40
N TYR A 36 3.05 11.25 4.44
CA TYR A 36 4.01 11.52 5.50
C TYR A 36 4.38 13.00 5.59
N GLN A 37 4.67 13.65 4.45
CA GLN A 37 4.98 15.09 4.40
C GLN A 37 3.84 15.96 4.91
N ARG A 38 2.58 15.57 4.64
CA ARG A 38 1.39 16.28 5.17
C ARG A 38 1.26 16.10 6.68
N LYS A 39 1.54 14.91 7.20
CA LYS A 39 1.46 14.60 8.64
C LYS A 39 2.60 15.23 9.44
N TYR A 40 3.81 15.26 8.85
CA TYR A 40 5.03 15.75 9.48
C TYR A 40 5.70 16.86 8.65
N PRO A 41 5.11 18.08 8.64
CA PRO A 41 5.58 19.17 7.77
C PRO A 41 7.01 19.67 8.06
N ASN A 42 7.55 19.33 9.23
CA ASN A 42 8.90 19.71 9.65
C ASN A 42 9.96 18.62 9.38
N LYS A 43 9.55 17.47 8.82
CA LYS A 43 10.45 16.39 8.48
C LYS A 43 10.70 16.32 6.98
N THR A 44 11.89 15.90 6.61
CA THR A 44 12.29 15.67 5.22
C THR A 44 12.16 14.19 4.89
N CYS A 45 11.69 13.88 3.68
CA CYS A 45 11.68 12.53 3.16
C CYS A 45 12.85 12.29 2.23
N VAL A 46 13.29 11.04 2.10
CA VAL A 46 14.34 10.63 1.17
C VAL A 46 13.78 9.57 0.22
N PHE A 47 14.06 9.71 -1.06
CA PHE A 47 13.80 8.68 -2.05
C PHE A 47 15.11 8.27 -2.73
N VAL A 48 15.54 7.03 -2.48
CA VAL A 48 16.74 6.43 -3.06
C VAL A 48 16.34 5.58 -4.25
N ASP A 49 16.58 6.08 -5.46
CA ASP A 49 16.26 5.42 -6.71
C ASP A 49 17.48 4.64 -7.24
N ALA A 50 17.50 3.35 -6.99
CA ALA A 50 18.51 2.42 -7.51
C ALA A 50 18.06 1.73 -8.82
N GLU A 51 16.80 1.84 -9.21
CA GLU A 51 16.29 1.31 -10.50
C GLU A 51 16.37 2.35 -11.62
N HIS A 52 16.60 3.63 -11.32
CA HIS A 52 16.61 4.74 -12.28
C HIS A 52 15.32 4.86 -13.09
N SER A 53 14.20 4.51 -12.49
CA SER A 53 12.91 4.39 -13.17
C SER A 53 11.88 5.44 -12.78
N LEU A 54 12.18 6.28 -11.77
CA LEU A 54 11.24 7.26 -11.23
C LEU A 54 11.19 8.53 -12.09
N ASP A 55 10.04 8.84 -12.67
CA ASP A 55 9.72 10.20 -13.09
C ASP A 55 9.27 11.03 -11.87
N LEU A 56 10.24 11.65 -11.20
CA LEU A 56 10.03 12.39 -9.98
C LEU A 56 9.02 13.53 -10.14
N LYS A 57 9.09 14.28 -11.25
CA LYS A 57 8.18 15.41 -11.50
C LYS A 57 6.74 14.95 -11.70
N HIS A 58 6.57 13.87 -12.43
CA HIS A 58 5.25 13.26 -12.62
C HIS A 58 4.69 12.76 -11.29
N GLN A 59 5.46 12.00 -10.52
CA GLN A 59 5.02 11.48 -9.21
C GLN A 59 4.72 12.59 -8.21
N ALA A 60 5.53 13.66 -8.19
CA ALA A 60 5.28 14.81 -7.33
C ALA A 60 3.95 15.49 -7.66
N ARG A 61 3.69 15.73 -8.95
CA ARG A 61 2.44 16.35 -9.39
C ARG A 61 1.22 15.47 -9.06
N MET A 62 1.31 14.16 -9.32
CA MET A 62 0.19 13.24 -9.17
C MET A 62 -0.14 12.92 -7.70
N ASN A 63 0.86 12.85 -6.84
CA ASN A 63 0.66 12.46 -5.44
C ASN A 63 0.70 13.66 -4.48
N GLY A 64 1.03 14.86 -4.97
CA GLY A 64 1.16 16.06 -4.13
C GLY A 64 2.42 16.02 -3.24
N ILE A 65 3.54 15.49 -3.77
CA ILE A 65 4.81 15.49 -3.07
C ILE A 65 5.43 16.89 -3.11
N ASP A 66 5.79 17.42 -1.96
CA ASP A 66 6.57 18.67 -1.83
C ASP A 66 8.05 18.36 -2.06
N LEU A 67 8.55 18.74 -3.25
CA LEU A 67 9.95 18.52 -3.62
C LEU A 67 10.94 19.34 -2.77
N SER A 68 10.50 20.42 -2.14
CA SER A 68 11.36 21.21 -1.23
C SER A 68 11.66 20.49 0.08
N LYS A 69 10.88 19.48 0.42
CA LYS A 69 10.99 18.63 1.61
C LYS A 69 11.37 17.19 1.27
N MET A 70 12.09 17.02 0.17
CA MET A 70 12.49 15.69 -0.30
C MET A 70 13.92 15.72 -0.84
N TYR A 71 14.74 14.79 -0.37
CA TYR A 71 16.00 14.46 -1.02
C TYR A 71 15.80 13.30 -1.98
N TYR A 72 16.05 13.55 -3.26
CA TYR A 72 16.08 12.52 -4.28
C TYR A 72 17.51 12.08 -4.56
N VAL A 73 17.81 10.84 -4.27
CA VAL A 73 19.11 10.22 -4.51
C VAL A 73 19.01 9.32 -5.73
N ASN A 74 19.46 9.83 -6.87
CA ASN A 74 19.66 8.99 -8.06
C ASN A 74 21.00 8.26 -7.88
N VAL A 75 20.96 6.95 -7.60
CA VAL A 75 22.14 6.16 -7.25
C VAL A 75 23.12 6.12 -8.42
N PRO A 76 24.38 6.62 -8.27
CA PRO A 76 25.36 6.56 -9.36
C PRO A 76 25.68 5.12 -9.77
N SER A 77 25.91 4.88 -11.07
CA SER A 77 26.19 3.54 -11.62
C SER A 77 27.44 2.87 -11.05
N ASN A 78 28.37 3.65 -10.50
CA ASN A 78 29.60 3.18 -9.85
C ASN A 78 29.45 3.02 -8.33
N MET A 79 28.31 3.33 -7.74
CA MET A 79 28.04 3.17 -6.31
C MET A 79 27.57 1.74 -6.04
N SER A 80 28.25 1.04 -5.14
CA SER A 80 27.87 -0.32 -4.75
C SER A 80 26.67 -0.34 -3.82
N GLY A 81 25.97 -1.48 -3.75
CA GLY A 81 24.85 -1.68 -2.85
C GLY A 81 25.25 -1.49 -1.37
N GLU A 82 26.47 -1.85 -0.99
CA GLU A 82 27.02 -1.59 0.33
C GLU A 82 27.13 -0.08 0.60
N GLN A 83 27.64 0.70 -0.35
CA GLN A 83 27.74 2.16 -0.22
C GLN A 83 26.36 2.82 -0.16
N VAL A 84 25.37 2.30 -0.88
CA VAL A 84 23.98 2.76 -0.78
C VAL A 84 23.41 2.49 0.62
N CYS A 85 23.68 1.31 1.18
CA CYS A 85 23.27 0.98 2.54
C CYS A 85 23.92 1.92 3.57
N ASP A 86 25.23 2.16 3.46
CA ASP A 86 25.97 3.08 4.33
C ASP A 86 25.42 4.51 4.21
N LEU A 87 25.11 4.97 3.00
CA LEU A 87 24.49 6.28 2.77
C LEU A 87 23.12 6.38 3.48
N ILE A 88 22.28 5.35 3.40
CA ILE A 88 20.97 5.33 4.06
C ILE A 88 21.13 5.39 5.59
N VAL A 89 22.08 4.65 6.14
CA VAL A 89 22.41 4.69 7.58
C VAL A 89 22.85 6.09 8.00
N GLU A 90 23.71 6.74 7.23
CA GLU A 90 24.16 8.10 7.53
C GLU A 90 23.02 9.14 7.41
N LEU A 91 22.16 9.02 6.41
CA LEU A 91 20.97 9.87 6.29
C LEU A 91 20.03 9.70 7.48
N GLU A 92 19.81 8.47 7.96
CA GLU A 92 18.95 8.19 9.10
C GLU A 92 19.48 8.79 10.41
N LYS A 93 20.76 9.00 10.54
CA LYS A 93 21.35 9.68 11.71
C LYS A 93 20.97 11.16 11.81
N SER A 94 20.53 11.79 10.70
CA SER A 94 20.03 13.17 10.71
C SER A 94 18.68 13.26 11.43
N ASP A 95 18.50 14.31 12.24
CA ASP A 95 17.24 14.56 12.96
C ASP A 95 16.12 15.10 12.06
N ASP A 96 16.47 15.61 10.88
CA ASP A 96 15.54 16.19 9.93
C ASP A 96 14.81 15.12 9.08
N ILE A 97 15.40 13.93 8.97
CA ILE A 97 14.83 12.84 8.19
C ILE A 97 13.69 12.16 8.97
N GLY A 98 12.65 11.73 8.26
CA GLY A 98 11.52 11.04 8.86
C GLY A 98 11.03 9.82 8.11
N LEU A 99 11.16 9.82 6.77
CA LEU A 99 10.82 8.69 5.94
C LEU A 99 11.84 8.50 4.84
N ILE A 100 12.30 7.26 4.66
CA ILE A 100 13.21 6.86 3.58
C ILE A 100 12.52 5.79 2.74
N VAL A 101 12.53 5.96 1.42
CA VAL A 101 12.11 4.96 0.43
C VAL A 101 13.34 4.48 -0.32
N LEU A 102 13.55 3.17 -0.39
CA LEU A 102 14.59 2.52 -1.20
C LEU A 102 13.93 1.72 -2.33
N ASP A 103 14.10 2.17 -3.54
CA ASP A 103 13.56 1.54 -4.76
C ASP A 103 14.73 1.12 -5.69
N SER A 104 15.14 -0.13 -5.74
CA SER A 104 14.66 -1.27 -4.98
C SER A 104 15.82 -2.11 -4.43
N LEU A 105 15.54 -3.00 -3.46
CA LEU A 105 16.54 -3.93 -2.92
C LEU A 105 17.23 -4.80 -3.99
N PRO A 106 16.51 -5.37 -4.98
CA PRO A 106 17.14 -6.18 -6.03
C PRO A 106 18.06 -5.40 -6.98
N ALA A 107 17.93 -4.08 -7.04
CA ALA A 107 18.76 -3.22 -7.88
C ALA A 107 20.15 -2.95 -7.27
N LEU A 108 20.32 -3.23 -5.98
CA LEU A 108 21.60 -3.05 -5.29
C LEU A 108 22.63 -4.07 -5.75
N LEU A 109 23.67 -3.60 -6.42
CA LEU A 109 24.76 -4.44 -6.91
C LEU A 109 25.89 -4.49 -5.88
N PRO A 110 26.35 -5.70 -5.46
CA PRO A 110 27.50 -5.82 -4.58
C PRO A 110 28.75 -5.20 -5.20
N GLN A 111 29.63 -4.64 -4.36
CA GLN A 111 30.90 -4.06 -4.81
C GLN A 111 31.74 -5.03 -5.65
N GLN A 112 31.77 -6.30 -5.27
CA GLN A 112 32.46 -7.34 -6.02
C GLN A 112 31.94 -7.52 -7.46
N VAL A 113 30.69 -7.19 -7.73
CA VAL A 113 30.12 -7.23 -9.09
C VAL A 113 30.58 -6.04 -9.89
N LEU A 114 30.67 -4.87 -9.28
CA LEU A 114 31.12 -3.64 -9.95
C LEU A 114 32.64 -3.69 -10.28
N GLU A 115 33.43 -4.36 -9.47
CA GLU A 115 34.88 -4.46 -9.65
C GLU A 115 35.32 -5.60 -10.60
N ASN A 116 34.47 -6.57 -10.84
CA ASN A 116 34.81 -7.74 -11.65
C ASN A 116 34.30 -7.64 -13.08
N ASP A 117 35.08 -8.21 -14.00
CA ASP A 117 34.70 -8.35 -15.40
C ASP A 117 33.44 -9.24 -15.51
N LEU A 118 32.43 -8.78 -16.26
CA LEU A 118 31.16 -9.48 -16.50
C LEU A 118 31.32 -10.91 -17.05
N THR A 119 32.52 -11.22 -17.57
CA THR A 119 32.83 -12.54 -18.13
C THR A 119 33.15 -13.62 -17.09
N LYS A 120 33.37 -13.23 -15.82
CA LYS A 120 33.70 -14.18 -14.76
C LYS A 120 32.44 -14.48 -13.91
N ASP A 121 31.81 -15.61 -14.17
CA ASP A 121 30.72 -16.14 -13.33
C ASP A 121 31.32 -16.72 -12.02
N ASN A 122 31.56 -15.84 -11.06
CA ASN A 122 32.24 -16.18 -9.80
C ASN A 122 31.28 -16.54 -8.66
N GLY A 123 30.13 -17.11 -8.92
CA GLY A 123 29.22 -17.58 -7.85
C GLY A 123 28.64 -16.46 -6.97
N MET A 124 28.56 -15.22 -7.47
CA MET A 124 28.19 -14.02 -6.71
C MET A 124 26.69 -13.92 -6.37
N ARG A 125 25.91 -14.94 -6.76
CA ARG A 125 24.50 -15.02 -6.41
C ARG A 125 24.33 -15.10 -4.90
N GLY A 126 23.66 -14.10 -4.32
CA GLY A 126 23.38 -14.04 -2.89
C GLY A 126 24.37 -13.24 -2.03
N THR A 127 25.41 -12.64 -2.60
CA THR A 127 26.35 -11.80 -1.84
C THR A 127 25.64 -10.60 -1.22
N MET A 128 24.80 -9.89 -1.98
CA MET A 128 24.04 -8.75 -1.44
C MET A 128 23.04 -9.20 -0.37
N ALA A 129 22.44 -10.38 -0.49
CA ALA A 129 21.53 -10.91 0.52
C ALA A 129 22.17 -11.05 1.91
N LYS A 130 23.46 -11.41 1.96
CA LYS A 130 24.24 -11.47 3.22
C LYS A 130 24.53 -10.08 3.80
N LYS A 131 24.70 -9.07 2.94
CA LYS A 131 24.96 -7.68 3.35
C LYS A 131 23.70 -6.97 3.82
N LEU A 132 22.55 -7.34 3.31
CA LEU A 132 21.27 -6.76 3.73
C LEU A 132 20.90 -7.08 5.18
N TYR A 133 21.34 -8.20 5.73
CA TYR A 133 21.02 -8.53 7.12
C TYR A 133 21.61 -7.55 8.12
N PRO A 134 22.94 -7.27 8.15
CA PRO A 134 23.51 -6.29 9.07
C PRO A 134 22.93 -4.89 8.83
N PHE A 135 22.75 -4.44 7.56
CA PHE A 135 22.15 -3.16 7.24
C PHE A 135 20.74 -3.01 7.84
N LEU A 136 19.84 -3.94 7.55
CA LEU A 136 18.46 -3.87 8.06
C LEU A 136 18.39 -4.03 9.59
N SER A 137 19.32 -4.80 10.19
CA SER A 137 19.43 -4.95 11.64
C SER A 137 19.84 -3.62 12.32
N GLU A 138 20.81 -2.92 11.75
CA GLU A 138 21.22 -1.59 12.24
C GLU A 138 20.08 -0.58 12.08
N MET A 139 19.44 -0.56 10.91
CA MET A 139 18.30 0.32 10.64
C MET A 139 17.15 0.11 11.62
N GLN A 140 16.88 -1.12 12.09
CA GLN A 140 15.84 -1.36 13.11
C GLN A 140 16.08 -0.56 14.40
N GLY A 141 17.32 -0.47 14.85
CA GLY A 141 17.70 0.31 16.04
C GLY A 141 17.49 1.80 15.81
N LEU A 142 18.09 2.34 14.75
CA LEU A 142 18.06 3.76 14.42
C LEU A 142 16.62 4.26 14.19
N LEU A 143 15.83 3.53 13.42
CA LEU A 143 14.43 3.89 13.16
C LEU A 143 13.59 3.90 14.45
N ALA A 144 13.81 2.93 15.34
CA ALA A 144 13.06 2.85 16.60
C ALA A 144 13.38 4.01 17.54
N GLU A 145 14.63 4.49 17.57
CA GLU A 145 15.05 5.64 18.39
C GLU A 145 14.41 6.94 17.90
N LYS A 146 14.27 7.13 16.58
CA LYS A 146 13.79 8.37 15.98
C LYS A 146 12.32 8.35 15.55
N ASN A 147 11.65 7.21 15.64
CA ASN A 147 10.30 6.97 15.12
C ASN A 147 10.17 7.23 13.61
N ASN A 148 11.24 7.03 12.85
CA ASN A 148 11.26 7.19 11.41
C ASN A 148 10.83 5.91 10.69
N ILE A 149 10.53 5.98 9.40
CA ILE A 149 10.04 4.85 8.59
C ILE A 149 11.01 4.57 7.45
N LEU A 150 11.37 3.31 7.27
CA LEU A 150 12.06 2.83 6.07
C LEU A 150 11.13 1.95 5.25
N ILE A 151 10.82 2.37 4.02
CA ILE A 151 10.11 1.56 3.02
C ILE A 151 11.14 0.99 2.05
N CYS A 152 11.26 -0.34 2.00
CA CYS A 152 12.07 -0.99 0.98
C CYS A 152 11.16 -1.67 -0.04
N ILE A 153 11.37 -1.35 -1.32
CA ILE A 153 10.67 -2.00 -2.43
C ILE A 153 11.44 -3.27 -2.80
N ASN A 154 10.70 -4.38 -2.93
CA ASN A 154 11.21 -5.66 -3.36
C ASN A 154 10.38 -6.20 -4.53
N GLN A 155 10.99 -6.95 -5.42
CA GLN A 155 10.28 -7.63 -6.49
C GLN A 155 9.96 -9.07 -6.07
N VAL A 156 8.92 -9.65 -6.63
CA VAL A 156 8.69 -11.08 -6.55
C VAL A 156 8.96 -11.70 -7.91
N ARG A 157 9.48 -12.93 -7.89
CA ARG A 157 9.70 -13.73 -9.09
C ARG A 157 8.86 -14.99 -9.00
N ASP A 158 8.46 -15.48 -10.13
CA ASP A 158 7.82 -16.78 -10.25
C ASP A 158 8.81 -17.87 -9.83
N ASP A 159 8.43 -18.73 -8.89
CA ASP A 159 9.18 -19.87 -8.41
C ASP A 159 8.49 -21.21 -8.79
N GLY A 160 7.64 -21.18 -9.82
CA GLY A 160 6.87 -22.32 -10.31
C GLY A 160 5.58 -22.55 -9.52
N LYS A 161 5.05 -23.77 -9.63
CA LYS A 161 3.83 -24.18 -8.94
C LYS A 161 4.12 -25.27 -7.91
N THR A 162 3.29 -25.30 -6.86
CA THR A 162 3.27 -26.43 -5.93
C THR A 162 2.78 -27.70 -6.66
N PHE A 163 2.93 -28.85 -6.05
CA PHE A 163 2.35 -30.11 -6.52
C PHE A 163 0.80 -30.02 -6.66
N THR A 164 0.17 -29.16 -5.85
CA THR A 164 -1.27 -28.87 -5.89
C THR A 164 -1.65 -27.76 -6.88
N GLY A 165 -0.71 -27.31 -7.73
CA GLY A 165 -0.97 -26.29 -8.76
C GLY A 165 -0.95 -24.83 -8.26
N ILE A 166 -0.73 -24.59 -6.97
CA ILE A 166 -0.67 -23.23 -6.39
C ILE A 166 0.62 -22.55 -6.81
N GLN A 167 0.52 -21.32 -7.34
CA GLN A 167 1.66 -20.51 -7.75
C GLN A 167 2.55 -20.15 -6.55
N LYS A 168 3.84 -20.45 -6.68
CA LYS A 168 4.87 -20.03 -5.72
C LYS A 168 5.53 -18.74 -6.14
N TRP A 169 5.79 -17.90 -5.16
CA TRP A 169 6.48 -16.63 -5.35
C TRP A 169 7.73 -16.60 -4.49
N LYS A 170 8.85 -16.22 -5.09
CA LYS A 170 10.11 -16.03 -4.39
C LYS A 170 10.50 -14.56 -4.40
N GLU A 171 10.86 -14.04 -3.25
CA GLU A 171 11.45 -12.72 -3.12
C GLU A 171 12.96 -12.83 -3.22
N PRO A 172 13.62 -12.04 -4.10
CA PRO A 172 15.08 -11.95 -4.13
C PRO A 172 15.60 -11.31 -2.83
N CYS A 173 16.91 -11.20 -2.70
CA CYS A 173 17.59 -10.59 -1.55
C CYS A 173 17.57 -11.42 -0.26
N GLY A 174 17.26 -12.71 -0.36
CA GLY A 174 17.29 -13.63 0.80
C GLY A 174 16.14 -13.42 1.79
N GLY A 175 16.30 -13.98 2.98
CA GLY A 175 15.27 -13.92 4.03
C GLY A 175 15.32 -12.67 4.92
N ALA A 176 16.41 -11.89 4.87
CA ALA A 176 16.58 -10.74 5.77
C ALA A 176 15.47 -9.70 5.69
N PRO A 177 15.00 -9.25 4.49
CA PRO A 177 13.92 -8.29 4.40
C PRO A 177 12.63 -8.79 5.05
N GLN A 178 12.27 -10.04 4.81
CA GLN A 178 11.05 -10.62 5.40
C GLN A 178 11.21 -10.83 6.91
N PHE A 179 12.38 -11.21 7.39
CA PHE A 179 12.59 -11.49 8.81
C PHE A 179 12.64 -10.20 9.65
N LEU A 180 13.39 -9.19 9.19
CA LEU A 180 13.64 -7.95 9.91
C LEU A 180 12.53 -6.90 9.76
N SER A 181 11.71 -6.95 8.72
CA SER A 181 10.57 -6.04 8.59
C SER A 181 9.55 -6.23 9.70
N SER A 182 8.86 -5.15 10.06
CA SER A 182 7.69 -5.18 10.93
C SER A 182 6.40 -5.32 10.13
N VAL A 183 6.33 -4.69 8.96
CA VAL A 183 5.21 -4.79 8.03
C VAL A 183 5.71 -5.28 6.68
N SER A 184 4.97 -6.20 6.07
CA SER A 184 5.21 -6.64 4.69
C SER A 184 3.90 -6.64 3.91
N ILE A 185 3.88 -5.89 2.82
CA ILE A 185 2.72 -5.71 1.95
C ILE A 185 3.06 -6.27 0.57
N ARG A 186 2.17 -7.12 0.05
CA ARG A 186 2.29 -7.65 -1.31
C ARG A 186 1.28 -6.99 -2.21
N PHE A 187 1.77 -6.36 -3.26
CA PHE A 187 0.95 -5.77 -4.32
C PHE A 187 0.68 -6.81 -5.40
N GLY A 188 -0.59 -6.91 -5.79
CA GLY A 188 -1.06 -7.75 -6.89
C GLY A 188 -0.92 -7.04 -8.24
N THR A 189 -1.51 -7.63 -9.27
CA THR A 189 -1.63 -6.99 -10.59
C THR A 189 -2.58 -5.79 -10.53
N ARG A 190 -2.24 -4.72 -11.28
CA ARG A 190 -3.13 -3.59 -11.47
C ARG A 190 -4.41 -4.04 -12.18
N LYS A 191 -5.55 -3.58 -11.70
CA LYS A 191 -6.84 -3.74 -12.38
C LYS A 191 -7.20 -2.40 -13.00
N PHE A 192 -7.19 -2.33 -14.32
CA PHE A 192 -7.52 -1.12 -15.06
C PHE A 192 -9.01 -0.82 -14.96
N THR A 193 -9.35 0.46 -14.92
CA THR A 193 -10.70 0.95 -14.66
C THR A 193 -11.09 2.08 -15.59
N LEU A 194 -12.40 2.25 -15.79
CA LEU A 194 -13.01 3.25 -16.65
C LEU A 194 -14.03 4.08 -15.89
N GLY A 195 -14.11 5.36 -16.23
CA GLY A 195 -15.13 6.28 -15.73
C GLY A 195 -15.10 6.53 -14.23
N ASP A 196 -16.04 7.34 -13.77
CA ASP A 196 -16.15 7.73 -12.35
C ASP A 196 -16.56 6.58 -11.44
N ASN A 197 -17.28 5.60 -11.95
CA ASN A 197 -17.70 4.42 -11.20
C ASN A 197 -16.60 3.37 -11.05
N MET A 198 -15.41 3.59 -11.66
CA MET A 198 -14.31 2.65 -11.66
C MET A 198 -14.70 1.28 -12.21
N ASP A 199 -15.48 1.26 -13.29
CA ASP A 199 -15.86 0.02 -13.97
C ASP A 199 -14.62 -0.70 -14.53
N ALA A 200 -14.69 -2.03 -14.60
CA ALA A 200 -13.55 -2.80 -15.10
C ALA A 200 -13.27 -2.47 -16.58
N CYS A 201 -12.04 -2.07 -16.88
CA CYS A 201 -11.57 -1.95 -18.26
C CYS A 201 -11.29 -3.36 -18.82
N GLY A 202 -11.91 -3.70 -19.93
CA GLY A 202 -11.73 -5.01 -20.60
C GLY A 202 -10.34 -5.21 -21.21
N ALA A 203 -9.57 -4.14 -21.42
CA ALA A 203 -8.23 -4.22 -21.98
C ALA A 203 -7.21 -4.62 -20.93
N THR A 204 -6.51 -5.72 -21.16
CA THR A 204 -5.47 -6.24 -20.23
C THR A 204 -4.21 -5.38 -20.20
N ASN A 205 -3.95 -4.60 -21.23
CA ASN A 205 -2.84 -3.65 -21.35
C ASN A 205 -3.18 -2.25 -20.82
N GLY A 206 -4.45 -2.01 -20.42
CA GLY A 206 -4.93 -0.72 -19.93
C GLY A 206 -5.22 0.31 -21.04
N GLU A 207 -5.32 -0.09 -22.29
CA GLU A 207 -5.71 0.80 -23.39
C GLU A 207 -7.12 1.36 -23.16
N GLY A 208 -7.25 2.69 -23.23
CA GLY A 208 -8.49 3.41 -22.95
C GLY A 208 -8.89 3.50 -21.49
N ALA A 209 -8.08 3.00 -20.54
CA ALA A 209 -8.37 3.10 -19.13
C ALA A 209 -8.13 4.53 -18.60
N ASP A 210 -8.98 4.97 -17.65
CA ASP A 210 -8.84 6.26 -16.96
C ASP A 210 -7.99 6.16 -15.69
N GLY A 211 -7.76 4.93 -15.23
CA GLY A 211 -7.01 4.66 -14.03
C GLY A 211 -6.85 3.17 -13.75
N PHE A 212 -6.48 2.87 -12.52
CA PHE A 212 -6.33 1.48 -12.07
C PHE A 212 -6.54 1.35 -10.55
N ARG A 213 -6.87 0.14 -10.12
CA ARG A 213 -6.84 -0.26 -8.71
C ARG A 213 -5.58 -1.09 -8.45
N LEU A 214 -4.81 -0.67 -7.44
CA LEU A 214 -3.68 -1.42 -6.89
C LEU A 214 -4.21 -2.33 -5.79
N GLN A 215 -4.34 -3.61 -6.05
CA GLN A 215 -4.67 -4.57 -5.00
C GLN A 215 -3.44 -4.85 -4.15
N PHE A 216 -3.62 -4.93 -2.84
CA PHE A 216 -2.55 -5.30 -1.92
C PHE A 216 -3.05 -6.23 -0.82
N LYS A 217 -2.13 -7.00 -0.27
CA LYS A 217 -2.35 -7.90 0.86
C LYS A 217 -1.28 -7.65 1.91
N VAL A 218 -1.69 -7.54 3.17
CA VAL A 218 -0.78 -7.52 4.31
C VAL A 218 -0.32 -8.95 4.58
N ILE A 219 0.95 -9.22 4.31
CA ILE A 219 1.55 -10.57 4.48
C ILE A 219 2.07 -10.74 5.90
N LYS A 220 2.49 -9.63 6.52
CA LYS A 220 3.05 -9.60 7.86
C LYS A 220 2.75 -8.27 8.50
N ASN A 221 2.33 -8.32 9.76
CA ASN A 221 2.26 -7.16 10.63
C ASN A 221 2.65 -7.58 12.04
N LYS A 222 3.73 -7.02 12.57
CA LYS A 222 4.20 -7.27 13.95
C LYS A 222 3.62 -6.27 14.95
N THR A 223 2.99 -5.19 14.49
CA THR A 223 2.51 -4.09 15.31
C THR A 223 1.01 -4.17 15.58
N ALA A 224 0.29 -4.95 14.77
CA ALA A 224 -1.15 -5.16 14.90
C ALA A 224 -1.54 -6.55 14.34
N PRO A 225 -2.74 -7.05 14.64
CA PRO A 225 -3.23 -8.30 14.06
C PRO A 225 -3.28 -8.26 12.53
N CYS A 226 -2.92 -9.37 11.86
CA CYS A 226 -2.96 -9.48 10.39
C CYS A 226 -4.33 -9.94 9.85
N ASN A 227 -5.37 -9.98 10.68
CA ASN A 227 -6.69 -10.50 10.34
C ASN A 227 -7.47 -9.64 9.32
N ARG A 228 -7.10 -8.36 9.15
CA ARG A 228 -7.77 -7.45 8.20
C ARG A 228 -7.32 -7.62 6.74
N GLY A 229 -6.45 -8.58 6.48
CA GLY A 229 -6.09 -9.07 5.14
C GLY A 229 -5.40 -8.06 4.23
N GLY A 230 -6.14 -7.25 3.52
CA GLY A 230 -5.63 -6.31 2.53
C GLY A 230 -6.72 -5.38 2.01
N GLY A 231 -6.47 -4.81 0.85
CA GLY A 231 -7.39 -3.85 0.24
C GLY A 231 -6.94 -3.46 -1.17
N PHE A 232 -7.36 -2.29 -1.56
CA PHE A 232 -6.92 -1.68 -2.81
C PHE A 232 -6.72 -0.18 -2.63
N ILE A 233 -5.99 0.42 -3.57
CA ILE A 233 -5.78 1.85 -3.72
C ILE A 233 -6.24 2.22 -5.12
N THR A 234 -7.14 3.19 -5.24
CA THR A 234 -7.62 3.68 -6.53
C THR A 234 -6.75 4.83 -7.01
N TYR A 235 -6.27 4.73 -8.24
CA TYR A 235 -5.39 5.71 -8.86
C TYR A 235 -5.92 6.10 -10.24
N ARG A 236 -6.01 7.40 -10.51
CA ARG A 236 -6.41 7.97 -11.80
C ARG A 236 -5.21 8.57 -12.52
N TYR A 237 -5.17 8.40 -13.82
CA TYR A 237 -4.07 8.93 -14.64
C TYR A 237 -4.01 10.46 -14.65
N GLU A 238 -5.15 11.13 -14.50
CA GLU A 238 -5.20 12.60 -14.53
C GLU A 238 -4.96 13.24 -13.16
N THR A 239 -5.49 12.64 -12.09
CA THR A 239 -5.58 13.28 -10.76
C THR A 239 -4.81 12.57 -9.65
N GLY A 240 -4.23 11.40 -9.93
CA GLY A 240 -3.49 10.62 -8.95
C GLY A 240 -4.39 9.80 -8.04
N LEU A 241 -4.10 9.81 -6.74
CA LEU A 241 -4.82 9.04 -5.73
C LEU A 241 -6.27 9.51 -5.61
N ASP A 242 -7.24 8.62 -5.92
CA ASP A 242 -8.68 8.86 -5.74
C ASP A 242 -9.14 8.33 -4.38
N TRP A 243 -8.67 9.01 -3.32
CA TRP A 243 -8.96 8.61 -1.94
C TRP A 243 -10.45 8.72 -1.58
N VAL A 244 -11.22 9.56 -2.27
CA VAL A 244 -12.68 9.71 -2.04
C VAL A 244 -13.42 8.47 -2.52
N ASN A 245 -12.98 7.88 -3.64
CA ASN A 245 -13.54 6.61 -4.12
C ASN A 245 -13.18 5.46 -3.16
N ASP A 246 -11.94 5.43 -2.66
CA ASP A 246 -11.52 4.44 -1.67
C ASP A 246 -12.30 4.59 -0.36
N LEU A 247 -12.58 5.83 0.08
CA LEU A 247 -13.42 6.12 1.24
C LEU A 247 -14.84 5.57 1.07
N LEU A 248 -15.45 5.80 -0.10
CA LEU A 248 -16.79 5.28 -0.42
C LEU A 248 -16.83 3.75 -0.41
N GLU A 249 -15.84 3.11 -0.99
CA GLU A 249 -15.76 1.63 -1.03
C GLU A 249 -15.55 1.02 0.35
N ILE A 250 -14.71 1.65 1.19
CA ILE A 250 -14.54 1.25 2.59
C ILE A 250 -15.87 1.39 3.33
N ALA A 251 -16.55 2.52 3.15
CA ALA A 251 -17.83 2.78 3.78
C ALA A 251 -18.92 1.78 3.36
N LEU A 252 -18.91 1.36 2.09
CA LEU A 252 -19.78 0.29 1.60
C LEU A 252 -19.44 -1.07 2.23
N GLY A 253 -18.15 -1.39 2.35
CA GLY A 253 -17.68 -2.64 2.94
C GLY A 253 -18.03 -2.80 4.42
N PHE A 254 -18.19 -1.68 5.15
CA PHE A 254 -18.56 -1.66 6.57
C PHE A 254 -20.03 -1.32 6.84
N ASP A 255 -20.89 -1.31 5.82
CA ASP A 255 -22.30 -0.87 5.91
C ASP A 255 -22.50 0.55 6.46
N PHE A 256 -21.49 1.40 6.36
CA PHE A 256 -21.63 2.84 6.63
C PHE A 256 -22.35 3.56 5.50
N ILE A 257 -22.40 2.89 4.35
CA ILE A 257 -23.31 3.20 3.26
C ILE A 257 -24.20 1.99 3.09
N LYS A 258 -25.45 2.14 3.51
CA LYS A 258 -26.42 1.06 3.46
C LYS A 258 -27.01 0.96 2.05
N ARG A 259 -26.99 -0.23 1.48
CA ARG A 259 -27.66 -0.52 0.22
C ARG A 259 -29.15 -0.72 0.47
N ILE A 260 -29.99 0.15 -0.10
CA ILE A 260 -31.46 0.07 0.01
C ILE A 260 -32.01 -0.90 -1.03
N ASN A 261 -31.48 -0.82 -2.26
CA ASN A 261 -31.83 -1.69 -3.38
C ASN A 261 -30.65 -1.80 -4.35
N ASN A 262 -30.85 -2.45 -5.52
CA ASN A 262 -29.76 -2.71 -6.48
C ASN A 262 -29.05 -1.45 -7.01
N VAL A 263 -29.64 -0.26 -6.84
CA VAL A 263 -29.15 0.98 -7.44
C VAL A 263 -29.00 2.11 -6.41
N THR A 264 -29.73 2.03 -5.28
CA THR A 264 -29.87 3.11 -4.30
C THR A 264 -29.15 2.76 -3.01
N TYR A 265 -28.43 3.73 -2.49
CA TYR A 265 -27.64 3.65 -1.26
C TYR A 265 -27.98 4.83 -0.36
N SER A 266 -27.81 4.69 0.95
CA SER A 266 -27.92 5.77 1.95
C SER A 266 -26.63 5.89 2.72
N LEU A 267 -26.17 7.11 2.93
CA LEU A 267 -25.10 7.41 3.88
C LEU A 267 -25.63 7.30 5.31
N ILE A 268 -24.93 6.58 6.16
CA ILE A 268 -25.32 6.37 7.55
C ILE A 268 -24.39 7.16 8.47
N ASN A 269 -24.97 7.86 9.43
CA ASN A 269 -24.22 8.45 10.53
C ASN A 269 -23.73 7.33 11.44
N LEU A 270 -22.43 7.20 11.60
CA LEU A 270 -21.80 6.11 12.34
C LEU A 270 -22.04 6.18 13.83
N GLU A 271 -22.36 7.35 14.38
CA GLU A 271 -22.60 7.55 15.81
C GLU A 271 -24.07 7.26 16.18
N THR A 272 -25.02 7.63 15.30
CA THR A 272 -26.45 7.46 15.58
C THR A 272 -27.07 6.25 14.90
N GLY A 273 -26.43 5.72 13.84
CA GLY A 273 -27.00 4.65 13.03
C GLY A 273 -28.12 5.09 12.08
N GLU A 274 -28.45 6.38 12.03
CA GLU A 274 -29.50 6.95 11.21
C GLU A 274 -28.96 7.42 9.85
N VAL A 275 -29.86 7.68 8.89
CA VAL A 275 -29.47 8.24 7.59
C VAL A 275 -28.92 9.64 7.79
N TYR A 276 -27.80 9.94 7.16
CA TYR A 276 -27.18 11.25 7.20
C TYR A 276 -28.07 12.27 6.46
N LEU A 277 -28.21 13.44 7.05
CA LEU A 277 -28.95 14.56 6.44
C LEU A 277 -27.96 15.57 5.87
N ASP A 278 -28.28 16.16 4.72
CA ASP A 278 -27.55 17.29 4.20
C ASP A 278 -27.82 18.59 4.99
N GLU A 279 -27.21 19.70 4.57
CA GLU A 279 -27.37 21.00 5.24
C GLU A 279 -28.83 21.54 5.18
N GLU A 280 -29.66 21.05 4.26
CA GLU A 280 -31.08 21.38 4.09
C GLU A 280 -31.99 20.40 4.85
N GLY A 281 -31.44 19.43 5.55
CA GLY A 281 -32.19 18.42 6.30
C GLY A 281 -32.78 17.32 5.44
N LYS A 282 -32.27 17.11 4.22
CA LYS A 282 -32.69 16.07 3.29
C LYS A 282 -31.80 14.85 3.47
N GLU A 283 -32.39 13.66 3.42
CA GLU A 283 -31.67 12.40 3.50
C GLU A 283 -30.67 12.24 2.34
N LEU A 284 -29.43 11.91 2.67
CA LEU A 284 -28.37 11.59 1.71
C LEU A 284 -28.56 10.17 1.17
N THR A 285 -29.50 10.06 0.27
CA THR A 285 -29.88 8.81 -0.39
C THR A 285 -29.85 9.00 -1.91
N GLY A 286 -29.25 8.05 -2.63
CA GLY A 286 -29.13 8.16 -4.08
C GLY A 286 -28.32 7.03 -4.72
N LYS A 287 -28.01 7.19 -6.00
CA LYS A 287 -27.10 6.31 -6.72
C LYS A 287 -25.67 6.49 -6.19
N LYS A 288 -24.82 5.47 -6.34
CA LYS A 288 -23.41 5.54 -5.94
C LYS A 288 -22.69 6.78 -6.49
N ALA A 289 -22.90 7.12 -7.77
CA ALA A 289 -22.32 8.31 -8.40
C ALA A 289 -22.78 9.62 -7.75
N THR A 290 -24.04 9.71 -7.35
CA THR A 290 -24.60 10.91 -6.68
C THR A 290 -23.99 11.09 -5.29
N LEU A 291 -23.84 10.00 -4.53
CA LEU A 291 -23.18 10.04 -3.22
C LEU A 291 -21.70 10.36 -3.34
N LEU A 292 -21.03 9.81 -4.34
CA LEU A 292 -19.64 10.13 -4.62
C LEU A 292 -19.43 11.61 -4.94
N GLU A 293 -20.29 12.18 -5.77
CA GLU A 293 -20.25 13.61 -6.12
C GLU A 293 -20.52 14.49 -4.89
N TYR A 294 -21.50 14.12 -4.06
CA TYR A 294 -21.75 14.84 -2.80
C TYR A 294 -20.51 14.79 -1.88
N ILE A 295 -19.90 13.64 -1.72
CA ILE A 295 -18.69 13.49 -0.90
C ILE A 295 -17.55 14.33 -1.49
N LYS A 296 -17.35 14.33 -2.81
CA LYS A 296 -16.30 15.12 -3.48
C LYS A 296 -16.46 16.62 -3.31
N THR A 297 -17.68 17.12 -3.32
CA THR A 297 -17.97 18.55 -3.27
C THR A 297 -18.11 19.11 -1.86
N ASN A 298 -18.43 18.27 -0.86
CA ASN A 298 -18.63 18.70 0.52
C ASN A 298 -17.43 18.39 1.41
N ILE A 299 -16.49 19.33 1.50
CA ILE A 299 -15.25 19.19 2.29
C ILE A 299 -15.54 19.00 3.79
N LYS A 300 -16.58 19.68 4.32
CA LYS A 300 -16.97 19.54 5.72
C LYS A 300 -17.38 18.10 6.02
N PHE A 301 -18.26 17.54 5.20
CA PHE A 301 -18.69 16.16 5.30
C PHE A 301 -17.50 15.19 5.18
N GLN A 302 -16.58 15.41 4.22
CA GLN A 302 -15.37 14.60 4.08
C GLN A 302 -14.58 14.52 5.38
N ASN A 303 -14.32 15.67 6.02
CA ASN A 303 -13.53 15.75 7.23
C ASN A 303 -14.23 15.06 8.41
N GLU A 304 -15.53 15.27 8.58
CA GLU A 304 -16.32 14.62 9.63
C GLU A 304 -16.35 13.10 9.44
N TYR A 305 -16.61 12.67 8.21
CA TYR A 305 -16.70 11.24 7.89
C TYR A 305 -15.35 10.53 8.01
N LEU A 306 -14.27 11.17 7.58
CA LEU A 306 -12.90 10.66 7.81
C LEU A 306 -12.56 10.58 9.29
N ALA A 307 -12.95 11.57 10.09
CA ALA A 307 -12.73 11.55 11.53
C ALA A 307 -13.49 10.40 12.21
N MET A 308 -14.73 10.14 11.80
CA MET A 308 -15.51 8.99 12.27
C MET A 308 -14.89 7.66 11.87
N LEU A 309 -14.49 7.51 10.59
CA LEU A 309 -13.81 6.31 10.11
C LEU A 309 -12.49 6.06 10.85
N ASN A 310 -11.69 7.09 11.05
CA ASN A 310 -10.42 6.95 11.77
C ASN A 310 -10.64 6.52 13.22
N ARG A 311 -11.65 7.05 13.90
CA ARG A 311 -12.04 6.57 15.24
C ARG A 311 -12.43 5.09 15.21
N PHE A 312 -13.23 4.68 14.24
CA PHE A 312 -13.63 3.29 14.05
C PHE A 312 -12.44 2.38 13.72
N ILE A 313 -11.55 2.79 12.82
CA ILE A 313 -10.35 2.04 12.43
C ILE A 313 -9.38 1.88 13.60
N SER A 314 -9.22 2.94 14.41
CA SER A 314 -8.30 2.98 15.54
C SER A 314 -8.89 2.41 16.84
N ALA A 315 -10.22 2.23 16.90
CA ALA A 315 -10.86 1.64 18.07
C ALA A 315 -10.39 0.19 18.24
N SER A 316 -9.64 -0.03 19.30
CA SER A 316 -9.26 -1.35 19.79
C SER A 316 -10.42 -2.03 20.55
N ASP A 317 -11.66 -1.53 20.40
CA ASP A 317 -12.81 -2.00 21.13
C ASP A 317 -13.21 -3.39 20.62
N GLU A 318 -13.10 -4.40 21.49
CA GLU A 318 -13.43 -5.80 21.22
C GLU A 318 -14.85 -5.97 20.65
N SER A 319 -15.77 -5.05 20.95
CA SER A 319 -17.14 -5.07 20.45
C SER A 319 -17.26 -4.82 18.95
N TYR A 320 -16.39 -3.98 18.38
CA TYR A 320 -16.36 -3.73 16.93
C TYR A 320 -15.56 -4.79 16.18
N GLY A 321 -14.47 -5.28 16.77
CA GLY A 321 -13.70 -6.40 16.23
C GLY A 321 -14.58 -7.64 16.08
N SER A 322 -15.36 -8.00 17.09
CA SER A 322 -16.22 -9.18 17.06
C SER A 322 -17.35 -9.10 16.03
N LEU A 323 -17.90 -7.91 15.75
CA LEU A 323 -18.91 -7.70 14.72
C LEU A 323 -18.35 -7.86 13.31
N LEU A 324 -17.12 -7.40 13.07
CA LEU A 324 -16.42 -7.53 11.80
C LEU A 324 -15.96 -8.98 11.56
N ASP A 325 -15.44 -9.63 12.59
CA ASP A 325 -15.01 -11.03 12.51
C ASP A 325 -16.19 -11.98 12.27
N ALA A 326 -17.35 -11.72 12.91
CA ALA A 326 -18.56 -12.50 12.67
C ALA A 326 -19.09 -12.35 11.24
N ARG A 327 -19.00 -11.16 10.64
CA ARG A 327 -19.44 -10.94 9.24
C ARG A 327 -18.43 -11.50 8.23
N ALA A 328 -17.14 -11.27 8.43
CA ALA A 328 -16.10 -11.83 7.58
C ALA A 328 -16.14 -13.37 7.60
N SER A 329 -16.39 -13.98 8.76
CA SER A 329 -16.58 -15.42 8.88
C SER A 329 -17.85 -15.89 8.14
N ALA A 330 -18.97 -15.18 8.29
CA ALA A 330 -20.22 -15.53 7.61
C ALA A 330 -20.12 -15.41 6.07
N GLU A 331 -19.37 -14.44 5.54
CA GLU A 331 -19.11 -14.31 4.10
C GLU A 331 -18.19 -15.41 3.58
N ILE A 332 -17.18 -15.81 4.35
CA ILE A 332 -16.29 -16.91 4.02
C ILE A 332 -17.08 -18.23 4.03
N ASP A 333 -17.88 -18.48 5.07
CA ASP A 333 -18.73 -19.66 5.17
C ASP A 333 -19.75 -19.73 4.02
N ALA A 334 -20.33 -18.60 3.63
CA ALA A 334 -21.24 -18.51 2.49
C ALA A 334 -20.53 -18.77 1.15
N GLN A 335 -19.30 -18.31 0.98
CA GLN A 335 -18.49 -18.60 -0.21
C GLN A 335 -18.04 -20.05 -0.26
N GLU A 336 -17.65 -20.64 0.85
CA GLU A 336 -17.31 -22.06 0.94
C GLU A 336 -18.52 -22.96 0.68
N ALA A 337 -19.70 -22.59 1.20
CA ALA A 337 -20.96 -23.29 0.92
C ALA A 337 -21.32 -23.22 -0.57
N ALA A 338 -21.20 -22.05 -1.19
CA ALA A 338 -21.46 -21.88 -2.63
C ALA A 338 -20.48 -22.68 -3.50
N ILE A 339 -19.20 -22.79 -3.10
CA ILE A 339 -18.20 -23.61 -3.77
C ILE A 339 -18.53 -25.10 -3.59
N ALA A 340 -18.93 -25.52 -2.40
CA ALA A 340 -19.34 -26.90 -2.13
C ALA A 340 -20.55 -27.31 -2.95
N GLU A 341 -21.59 -26.45 -3.05
CA GLU A 341 -22.76 -26.70 -3.89
C GLU A 341 -22.40 -26.80 -5.39
N SER A 342 -21.48 -25.91 -5.87
CA SER A 342 -21.04 -25.94 -7.27
C SER A 342 -20.25 -27.20 -7.63
N THR A 343 -19.62 -27.85 -6.63
CA THR A 343 -18.84 -29.08 -6.82
C THR A 343 -19.74 -30.33 -6.84
N VAL A 344 -20.89 -30.27 -6.19
CA VAL A 344 -21.89 -31.37 -6.18
C VAL A 344 -22.65 -31.48 -7.51
N TYR A 345 -22.77 -30.39 -8.26
CA TYR A 345 -23.47 -30.39 -9.58
C TYR A 345 -22.57 -30.76 -10.77
N ASN A 346 -21.25 -30.95 -10.55
CA ASN A 346 -20.29 -31.30 -11.60
C ASN A 346 -19.71 -32.73 -11.48
N ASN A 347 -20.35 -33.62 -10.72
CA ASN A 347 -20.05 -35.07 -10.66
C ASN A 347 -21.20 -35.90 -11.17
#